data_39ac4e1031d8deb49ac1890db34a1585
#
_entry.id   39ac4e1031d8deb49ac1890db34a1585
#
_cell.length_a   1.000
_cell.length_b   1.000
_cell.length_c   1.000
_cell.angle_alpha   90.00
_cell.angle_beta   90.00
_cell.angle_gamma   90.00
#
_symmetry.space_group_name_H-M   'P 1'
#
loop_
_entity.id
_entity.type
_entity.pdbx_description
1 polymer ?
#
loop_
_entity_poly.entity_id
_entity_poly.type
_entity_poly.pdbx_seq_one_letter_code
_entity_poly.pdbx_strand_id
1 'polypeptide(L)'
;MAPHADKFKEEARFSRRALLLGAIQGLLGSTLLGRLYYLGGYRKSDYQALSQENRMKVQFILPKRGLVQDRHGITLAGNKEIYRLMIVPDQTVKITETLQELQKHYPIPSEKIEDLIQSIRYKPKFVASPIMEGLSWQDVCRLEIFLRDFSSIYIEEGWSRHYPEPEATAHLLGYVQIPTQEDRRTNPLYRLTDFRLGKAGIEKTFDQELRGEPGFNQLEVNARGHMIRKLSAKPRVDGEKMQLSIDMKLQKYVQGRLATEQSGAVVVMQIKTGEILALNSSPSFDANLFTNGINAQDWHDLVNNPYKCLHNKTIQGIYPPGSLFKMVVALAAYESGLIPMDYQAHCTGHVEVAGHRFHCWHRAGGHGFLSFERAISESCDIYFYEIAQKIGPERIAKAAYKLGYGHLTGLEIVGERAGLVPTPAWQLQARKQKWRLGDTVNMGIGQGAMLATPLQLAVMMARLVHPEQKAVTPTLLLNNQRDFSSLETNKAFLQLIKKGMDRTVNHPSGLGYGHRIQQPGFEMGGKTATCQVRRISASERKRGVLTNEQRPWEHRDHALFAGYAPIHDPTYAVAVVIEHGGGGGRVAAPFGRDILLKTQQLAKLAKENTA
;
A
#
# COMPACT_ATOMS: atom_id res chain seq x y z
N MET A 1 -104.99 48.26 -22.26
CA MET A 1 -104.27 47.05 -22.83
C MET A 1 -102.88 47.44 -23.27
N ALA A 2 -101.92 47.21 -22.49
CA ALA A 2 -100.51 46.95 -22.83
C ALA A 2 -99.67 46.76 -21.53
N PRO A 3 -99.33 45.54 -21.14
CA PRO A 3 -98.13 45.30 -20.35
C PRO A 3 -97.27 44.14 -20.89
N HIS A 4 -97.32 43.77 -22.17
CA HIS A 4 -96.55 42.60 -22.65
C HIS A 4 -95.23 42.94 -23.37
N ALA A 5 -94.95 44.21 -23.71
CA ALA A 5 -93.78 44.58 -24.49
C ALA A 5 -92.47 44.73 -23.62
N ASP A 6 -92.59 45.09 -22.33
CA ASP A 6 -91.41 45.33 -21.48
C ASP A 6 -90.84 44.05 -20.84
N LYS A 7 -91.66 43.02 -20.64
CA LYS A 7 -91.15 41.74 -20.15
C LYS A 7 -90.21 41.03 -21.13
N PHE A 8 -90.52 41.14 -22.44
CA PHE A 8 -89.65 40.54 -23.48
C PHE A 8 -88.31 41.28 -23.66
N LYS A 9 -88.22 42.57 -23.35
CA LYS A 9 -86.93 43.29 -23.41
C LYS A 9 -86.01 43.02 -22.22
N GLU A 10 -86.55 42.79 -21.04
CA GLU A 10 -85.76 42.40 -19.86
C GLU A 10 -85.31 40.96 -19.96
N GLU A 11 -86.13 40.06 -20.43
CA GLU A 11 -85.71 38.64 -20.66
C GLU A 11 -84.60 38.55 -21.72
N ALA A 12 -84.64 39.39 -22.79
CA ALA A 12 -83.63 39.43 -23.82
C ALA A 12 -82.26 40.00 -23.31
N ARG A 13 -82.29 40.93 -22.34
CA ARG A 13 -81.07 41.49 -21.71
C ARG A 13 -80.48 40.52 -20.71
N PHE A 14 -81.30 39.78 -19.97
CA PHE A 14 -80.85 38.73 -19.04
C PHE A 14 -80.27 37.54 -19.78
N SER A 15 -80.87 37.15 -20.93
CA SER A 15 -80.34 36.04 -21.75
C SER A 15 -79.00 36.38 -22.40
N ARG A 16 -78.72 37.61 -22.78
CA ARG A 16 -77.40 38.01 -23.34
C ARG A 16 -76.29 37.97 -22.30
N ARG A 17 -76.56 38.36 -21.06
CA ARG A 17 -75.60 38.24 -19.97
C ARG A 17 -75.39 36.78 -19.60
N ALA A 18 -76.45 36.00 -19.57
CA ALA A 18 -76.37 34.54 -19.31
C ALA A 18 -75.61 33.82 -20.44
N LEU A 19 -75.81 34.22 -21.69
CA LEU A 19 -75.05 33.71 -22.83
C LEU A 19 -73.57 34.08 -22.78
N LEU A 20 -73.22 35.29 -22.35
CA LEU A 20 -71.84 35.73 -22.16
C LEU A 20 -71.16 34.98 -21.04
N LEU A 21 -71.81 34.81 -19.90
CA LEU A 21 -71.31 33.99 -18.79
C LEU A 21 -71.16 32.51 -19.17
N GLY A 22 -72.14 31.96 -19.88
CA GLY A 22 -72.09 30.62 -20.45
C GLY A 22 -70.94 30.40 -21.45
N ALA A 23 -70.73 31.44 -22.32
CA ALA A 23 -69.59 31.39 -23.25
C ALA A 23 -68.25 31.46 -22.59
N ILE A 24 -68.06 32.27 -21.50
CA ILE A 24 -66.85 32.35 -20.72
C ILE A 24 -66.63 31.02 -19.97
N GLN A 25 -67.67 30.46 -19.36
CA GLN A 25 -67.58 29.13 -18.69
C GLN A 25 -67.30 28.01 -19.67
N GLY A 26 -67.91 28.07 -20.85
CA GLY A 26 -67.61 27.12 -21.94
C GLY A 26 -66.18 27.20 -22.44
N LEU A 27 -65.64 28.43 -22.60
CA LEU A 27 -64.24 28.65 -22.99
C LEU A 27 -63.26 28.12 -21.90
N LEU A 28 -63.52 28.43 -20.63
CA LEU A 28 -62.74 27.92 -19.53
C LEU A 28 -62.83 26.39 -19.42
N GLY A 29 -64.02 25.82 -19.58
CA GLY A 29 -64.25 24.39 -19.59
C GLY A 29 -63.55 23.70 -20.76
N SER A 30 -63.62 24.28 -21.97
CA SER A 30 -62.92 23.76 -23.14
C SER A 30 -61.38 23.85 -22.98
N THR A 31 -60.88 24.92 -22.40
CA THR A 31 -59.44 25.10 -22.11
C THR A 31 -58.98 24.05 -21.08
N LEU A 32 -59.74 23.79 -20.03
CA LEU A 32 -59.48 22.75 -19.04
C LEU A 32 -59.54 21.36 -19.66
N LEU A 33 -60.54 21.07 -20.47
CA LEU A 33 -60.68 19.79 -21.18
C LEU A 33 -59.54 19.60 -22.19
N GLY A 34 -59.17 20.63 -22.94
CA GLY A 34 -58.02 20.63 -23.84
C GLY A 34 -56.72 20.38 -23.09
N ARG A 35 -56.56 21.00 -21.92
CA ARG A 35 -55.38 20.76 -21.06
C ARG A 35 -55.36 19.35 -20.46
N LEU A 36 -56.51 18.84 -20.03
CA LEU A 36 -56.66 17.46 -19.55
C LEU A 36 -56.34 16.44 -20.67
N TYR A 37 -56.84 16.68 -21.87
CA TYR A 37 -56.52 15.85 -23.05
C TYR A 37 -55.05 15.92 -23.41
N TYR A 38 -54.45 17.11 -23.39
CA TYR A 38 -53.01 17.29 -23.62
C TYR A 38 -52.17 16.55 -22.61
N LEU A 39 -52.51 16.67 -21.32
CA LEU A 39 -51.75 16.00 -20.23
C LEU A 39 -52.04 14.49 -20.15
N GLY A 40 -53.32 14.09 -20.34
CA GLY A 40 -53.77 12.71 -20.16
C GLY A 40 -53.76 11.84 -21.43
N GLY A 41 -53.73 12.49 -22.63
CA GLY A 41 -53.68 11.83 -23.93
C GLY A 41 -52.33 11.99 -24.61
N TYR A 42 -52.00 13.19 -25.04
CA TYR A 42 -50.84 13.47 -25.89
C TYR A 42 -49.50 13.28 -25.17
N ARG A 43 -49.38 13.72 -23.88
CA ARG A 43 -48.18 13.53 -23.05
C ARG A 43 -48.35 12.49 -21.95
N LYS A 44 -49.30 11.60 -22.11
CA LYS A 44 -49.60 10.57 -21.11
C LYS A 44 -48.36 9.71 -20.77
N SER A 45 -47.63 9.26 -21.79
CA SER A 45 -46.41 8.45 -21.62
C SER A 45 -45.33 9.20 -20.86
N ASP A 46 -45.10 10.46 -21.16
CA ASP A 46 -44.05 11.26 -20.53
C ASP A 46 -44.36 11.51 -19.04
N TYR A 47 -45.62 11.88 -18.75
CA TYR A 47 -46.04 12.10 -17.35
C TYR A 47 -46.22 10.82 -16.56
N GLN A 48 -46.55 9.68 -17.19
CA GLN A 48 -46.55 8.38 -16.56
C GLN A 48 -45.11 7.93 -16.23
N ALA A 49 -44.16 8.12 -17.15
CA ALA A 49 -42.75 7.83 -16.91
C ALA A 49 -42.20 8.67 -15.75
N LEU A 50 -42.43 10.01 -15.78
CA LEU A 50 -42.04 10.91 -14.68
C LEU A 50 -42.71 10.55 -13.36
N SER A 51 -43.99 10.14 -13.37
CA SER A 51 -44.71 9.71 -12.16
C SER A 51 -44.18 8.40 -11.63
N GLN A 52 -43.83 7.46 -12.51
CA GLN A 52 -43.21 6.19 -12.10
C GLN A 52 -41.80 6.42 -11.56
N GLU A 53 -41.00 7.28 -12.20
CA GLU A 53 -39.65 7.62 -11.77
C GLU A 53 -39.65 8.30 -10.38
N ASN A 54 -40.62 9.19 -10.14
CA ASN A 54 -40.80 9.84 -8.83
C ASN A 54 -41.38 8.91 -7.73
N ARG A 55 -42.01 7.80 -8.12
CA ARG A 55 -42.57 6.80 -7.20
C ARG A 55 -41.59 5.70 -6.83
N MET A 56 -40.56 5.48 -7.63
CA MET A 56 -39.57 4.42 -7.41
C MET A 56 -38.27 5.00 -6.86
N LYS A 57 -37.85 4.51 -5.70
CA LYS A 57 -36.58 4.83 -5.07
C LYS A 57 -35.72 3.59 -4.97
N VAL A 58 -34.46 3.69 -5.39
CA VAL A 58 -33.48 2.62 -5.19
C VAL A 58 -32.67 2.93 -3.94
N GLN A 59 -32.77 2.04 -2.97
CA GLN A 59 -31.96 2.06 -1.76
C GLN A 59 -30.85 1.01 -1.89
N PHE A 60 -29.61 1.45 -2.01
CA PHE A 60 -28.47 0.56 -2.03
C PHE A 60 -28.16 0.01 -0.64
N ILE A 61 -27.79 -1.27 -0.59
CA ILE A 61 -27.33 -1.96 0.60
C ILE A 61 -25.86 -2.29 0.37
N LEU A 62 -24.98 -1.60 1.11
CA LEU A 62 -23.54 -1.82 0.96
C LEU A 62 -23.13 -3.17 1.57
N PRO A 63 -22.22 -3.89 0.91
CA PRO A 63 -21.66 -5.14 1.44
C PRO A 63 -20.71 -4.86 2.60
N LYS A 64 -20.52 -5.84 3.47
CA LYS A 64 -19.41 -5.84 4.42
C LYS A 64 -18.13 -6.10 3.64
N ARG A 65 -17.09 -5.29 3.89
CA ARG A 65 -15.79 -5.50 3.28
C ARG A 65 -15.14 -6.76 3.81
N GLY A 66 -14.54 -7.57 2.94
CA GLY A 66 -13.93 -8.85 3.28
C GLY A 66 -12.85 -8.72 4.36
N LEU A 67 -12.74 -9.73 5.21
CA LEU A 67 -11.72 -9.78 6.24
C LEU A 67 -10.36 -10.10 5.61
N VAL A 68 -9.30 -9.44 6.08
CA VAL A 68 -7.93 -9.82 5.76
C VAL A 68 -7.30 -10.43 7.01
N GLN A 69 -6.76 -11.62 6.88
CA GLN A 69 -6.16 -12.38 7.98
C GLN A 69 -4.72 -12.75 7.67
N ASP A 70 -3.93 -12.96 8.72
CA ASP A 70 -2.59 -13.53 8.61
C ASP A 70 -2.64 -15.05 8.34
N ARG A 71 -1.48 -15.68 8.23
CA ARG A 71 -1.35 -17.13 7.99
C ARG A 71 -1.95 -17.99 9.09
N HIS A 72 -2.14 -17.48 10.30
CA HIS A 72 -2.71 -18.16 11.47
C HIS A 72 -4.18 -17.81 11.72
N GLY A 73 -4.81 -17.00 10.84
CA GLY A 73 -6.19 -16.56 10.99
C GLY A 73 -6.36 -15.32 11.88
N ILE A 74 -5.28 -14.67 12.30
CA ILE A 74 -5.34 -13.41 13.06
C ILE A 74 -5.83 -12.30 12.14
N THR A 75 -6.84 -11.55 12.55
CA THR A 75 -7.40 -10.46 11.74
C THR A 75 -6.43 -9.30 11.65
N LEU A 76 -6.03 -8.97 10.41
CA LEU A 76 -5.18 -7.83 10.06
C LEU A 76 -6.01 -6.61 9.68
N ALA A 77 -7.13 -6.83 8.97
CA ALA A 77 -8.13 -5.82 8.68
C ALA A 77 -9.52 -6.41 8.80
N GLY A 78 -10.35 -5.78 9.62
CA GLY A 78 -11.72 -6.19 9.91
C GLY A 78 -12.71 -5.04 9.70
N ASN A 79 -13.94 -5.26 10.17
CA ASN A 79 -14.98 -4.25 10.18
C ASN A 79 -15.42 -4.05 11.63
N LYS A 80 -15.46 -2.79 12.07
CA LYS A 80 -15.98 -2.40 13.37
C LYS A 80 -17.35 -1.78 13.17
N GLU A 81 -18.28 -2.18 14.00
CA GLU A 81 -19.59 -1.55 14.04
C GLU A 81 -19.47 -0.10 14.51
N ILE A 82 -20.12 0.79 13.80
CA ILE A 82 -20.16 2.21 14.12
C ILE A 82 -21.58 2.71 14.04
N TYR A 83 -21.90 3.68 14.89
CA TYR A 83 -23.17 4.39 14.89
C TYR A 83 -22.96 5.79 14.36
N ARG A 84 -23.91 6.25 13.54
CA ARG A 84 -23.91 7.57 12.91
C ARG A 84 -25.19 8.30 13.23
N LEU A 85 -25.07 9.56 13.52
CA LEU A 85 -26.21 10.46 13.61
C LEU A 85 -26.48 11.03 12.24
N MET A 86 -27.65 10.74 11.67
CA MET A 86 -28.05 11.11 10.32
C MET A 86 -29.17 12.13 10.33
N ILE A 87 -29.17 13.05 9.35
CA ILE A 87 -30.27 13.97 9.10
C ILE A 87 -30.81 13.78 7.67
N VAL A 88 -32.14 13.79 7.51
CA VAL A 88 -32.82 13.84 6.22
C VAL A 88 -33.25 15.27 5.93
N PRO A 89 -32.55 16.00 5.05
CA PRO A 89 -32.82 17.43 4.83
C PRO A 89 -34.23 17.74 4.35
N ASP A 90 -34.86 16.85 3.57
CA ASP A 90 -36.21 17.03 3.04
C ASP A 90 -37.30 16.96 4.09
N GLN A 91 -37.01 16.30 5.22
CA GLN A 91 -37.93 16.19 6.36
C GLN A 91 -37.72 17.31 7.41
N THR A 92 -36.78 18.23 7.14
CA THR A 92 -36.38 19.28 8.07
C THR A 92 -36.76 20.65 7.52
N VAL A 93 -37.72 21.35 8.13
CA VAL A 93 -38.17 22.65 7.65
C VAL A 93 -37.08 23.73 7.79
N LYS A 94 -36.33 23.68 8.89
CA LYS A 94 -35.27 24.64 9.22
C LYS A 94 -34.02 23.92 9.73
N ILE A 95 -33.18 23.47 8.85
CA ILE A 95 -32.00 22.64 9.15
C ILE A 95 -31.10 23.29 10.20
N THR A 96 -30.82 24.59 10.08
CA THR A 96 -29.91 25.30 11.00
C THR A 96 -30.48 25.36 12.41
N GLU A 97 -31.79 25.65 12.58
CA GLU A 97 -32.43 25.70 13.89
C GLU A 97 -32.48 24.30 14.53
N THR A 98 -32.78 23.26 13.73
CA THR A 98 -32.81 21.88 14.21
C THR A 98 -31.43 21.41 14.69
N LEU A 99 -30.34 21.75 13.97
CA LEU A 99 -29.00 21.41 14.39
C LEU A 99 -28.53 22.20 15.60
N GLN A 100 -28.95 23.48 15.75
CA GLN A 100 -28.68 24.27 16.94
C GLN A 100 -29.42 23.73 18.18
N GLU A 101 -30.66 23.25 18.00
CA GLU A 101 -31.41 22.61 19.08
C GLU A 101 -30.74 21.31 19.51
N LEU A 102 -30.33 20.47 18.53
CA LEU A 102 -29.61 19.24 18.82
C LEU A 102 -28.27 19.50 19.56
N GLN A 103 -27.59 20.61 19.25
CA GLN A 103 -26.33 21.03 19.88
C GLN A 103 -26.48 21.30 21.38
N LYS A 104 -27.68 21.64 21.85
CA LYS A 104 -27.96 21.81 23.30
C LYS A 104 -27.96 20.48 24.08
N HIS A 105 -28.25 19.39 23.39
CA HIS A 105 -28.36 18.05 23.98
C HIS A 105 -27.11 17.18 23.75
N TYR A 106 -26.37 17.44 22.66
CA TYR A 106 -25.17 16.69 22.30
C TYR A 106 -24.06 17.62 21.75
N PRO A 107 -22.82 17.51 22.23
CA PRO A 107 -21.72 18.41 21.80
C PRO A 107 -21.31 18.14 20.37
N ILE A 108 -21.83 18.92 19.43
CA ILE A 108 -21.43 18.89 18.01
C ILE A 108 -20.55 20.10 17.74
N PRO A 109 -19.33 19.95 17.22
CA PRO A 109 -18.47 21.09 16.85
C PRO A 109 -19.14 21.97 15.81
N SER A 110 -19.11 23.30 16.01
CA SER A 110 -19.77 24.27 15.12
C SER A 110 -19.25 24.18 13.67
N GLU A 111 -17.94 23.93 13.49
CA GLU A 111 -17.31 23.70 12.18
C GLU A 111 -17.97 22.54 11.43
N LYS A 112 -18.27 21.43 12.11
CA LYS A 112 -18.96 20.29 11.48
C LYS A 112 -20.39 20.62 11.04
N ILE A 113 -21.08 21.50 11.76
CA ILE A 113 -22.41 21.97 11.38
C ILE A 113 -22.33 22.82 10.12
N GLU A 114 -21.36 23.73 10.02
CA GLU A 114 -21.15 24.57 8.85
C GLU A 114 -20.80 23.72 7.62
N ASP A 115 -19.88 22.77 7.74
CA ASP A 115 -19.51 21.81 6.70
C ASP A 115 -20.71 20.99 6.25
N LEU A 116 -21.53 20.52 7.19
CA LEU A 116 -22.76 19.78 6.90
C LEU A 116 -23.75 20.63 6.10
N ILE A 117 -24.01 21.85 6.54
CA ILE A 117 -24.92 22.78 5.85
C ILE A 117 -24.44 23.07 4.42
N GLN A 118 -23.14 23.28 4.22
CA GLN A 118 -22.56 23.42 2.91
C GLN A 118 -22.74 22.15 2.06
N SER A 119 -22.44 20.98 2.63
CA SER A 119 -22.54 19.70 1.92
C SER A 119 -23.97 19.38 1.47
N ILE A 120 -24.97 19.71 2.29
CA ILE A 120 -26.41 19.49 1.99
C ILE A 120 -26.86 20.35 0.81
N ARG A 121 -26.29 21.54 0.59
CA ARG A 121 -26.65 22.40 -0.56
C ARG A 121 -26.39 21.76 -1.91
N TYR A 122 -25.41 20.86 -1.97
CA TYR A 122 -25.00 20.20 -3.23
C TYR A 122 -25.54 18.77 -3.37
N LYS A 123 -26.29 18.28 -2.39
CA LYS A 123 -26.88 16.94 -2.40
C LYS A 123 -28.40 17.02 -2.61
N PRO A 124 -29.01 15.98 -3.21
CA PRO A 124 -30.47 15.87 -3.22
C PRO A 124 -31.00 15.85 -1.78
N LYS A 125 -32.01 16.66 -1.47
CA LYS A 125 -32.54 16.86 -0.10
C LYS A 125 -33.08 15.58 0.55
N PHE A 126 -33.48 14.60 -0.24
CA PHE A 126 -33.97 13.30 0.23
C PHE A 126 -32.84 12.35 0.65
N VAL A 127 -31.57 12.70 0.36
CA VAL A 127 -30.40 11.87 0.76
C VAL A 127 -30.01 12.23 2.18
N ALA A 128 -30.08 11.23 3.07
CA ALA A 128 -29.59 11.39 4.43
C ALA A 128 -28.10 11.78 4.45
N SER A 129 -27.76 12.70 5.34
CA SER A 129 -26.39 13.19 5.49
C SER A 129 -25.91 12.97 6.92
N PRO A 130 -24.68 12.48 7.13
CA PRO A 130 -24.17 12.26 8.48
C PRO A 130 -23.91 13.61 9.18
N ILE A 131 -24.46 13.79 10.38
CA ILE A 131 -24.13 14.88 11.31
C ILE A 131 -22.84 14.53 12.05
N MET A 132 -22.78 13.30 12.57
CA MET A 132 -21.63 12.74 13.26
C MET A 132 -21.46 11.26 12.94
N GLU A 133 -20.23 10.82 12.84
CA GLU A 133 -19.84 9.42 12.65
C GLU A 133 -19.03 8.93 13.87
N GLY A 134 -19.07 7.62 14.13
CA GLY A 134 -18.26 7.01 15.19
C GLY A 134 -18.80 7.26 16.60
N LEU A 135 -20.12 7.37 16.75
CA LEU A 135 -20.75 7.47 18.06
C LEU A 135 -20.45 6.23 18.90
N SER A 136 -20.13 6.43 20.16
CA SER A 136 -20.04 5.34 21.13
C SER A 136 -21.43 4.81 21.49
N TRP A 137 -21.51 3.58 21.99
CA TRP A 137 -22.78 3.05 22.51
C TRP A 137 -23.40 3.94 23.61
N GLN A 138 -22.58 4.58 24.42
CA GLN A 138 -23.04 5.53 25.42
C GLN A 138 -23.68 6.78 24.79
N ASP A 139 -23.08 7.27 23.68
CA ASP A 139 -23.64 8.40 22.92
C ASP A 139 -24.97 8.02 22.27
N VAL A 140 -25.06 6.81 21.71
CA VAL A 140 -26.30 6.26 21.15
C VAL A 140 -27.40 6.25 22.21
N CYS A 141 -27.13 5.68 23.38
CA CYS A 141 -28.11 5.63 24.48
C CYS A 141 -28.56 7.03 24.95
N ARG A 142 -27.65 8.01 24.96
CA ARG A 142 -27.99 9.39 25.31
C ARG A 142 -28.85 10.06 24.25
N LEU A 143 -28.46 9.93 22.99
CA LEU A 143 -29.13 10.56 21.85
C LEU A 143 -30.54 9.99 21.62
N GLU A 144 -30.76 8.68 21.76
CA GLU A 144 -32.05 8.03 21.57
C GLU A 144 -33.17 8.64 22.45
N ILE A 145 -32.82 9.15 23.63
CA ILE A 145 -33.77 9.82 24.51
C ILE A 145 -34.32 11.11 23.90
N PHE A 146 -33.45 11.88 23.25
CA PHE A 146 -33.78 13.19 22.67
C PHE A 146 -34.27 13.10 21.24
N LEU A 147 -33.84 12.06 20.47
CA LEU A 147 -34.18 11.93 19.07
C LEU A 147 -35.67 11.72 18.80
N ARG A 148 -36.44 11.35 19.79
CA ARG A 148 -37.93 11.26 19.69
C ARG A 148 -38.57 12.58 19.30
N ASP A 149 -37.93 13.72 19.65
CA ASP A 149 -38.40 15.05 19.32
C ASP A 149 -37.98 15.54 17.92
N PHE A 150 -37.09 14.78 17.25
CA PHE A 150 -36.52 15.11 15.94
C PHE A 150 -36.94 14.10 14.88
N SER A 151 -38.04 14.33 14.19
CA SER A 151 -38.54 13.40 13.16
C SER A 151 -37.61 13.19 11.95
N SER A 152 -36.66 14.11 11.74
CA SER A 152 -35.72 14.12 10.60
C SER A 152 -34.32 13.62 10.95
N ILE A 153 -34.06 13.29 12.22
CA ILE A 153 -32.76 12.84 12.71
C ILE A 153 -32.92 11.43 13.29
N TYR A 154 -32.01 10.55 12.96
CA TYR A 154 -32.00 9.17 13.42
C TYR A 154 -30.58 8.62 13.53
N ILE A 155 -30.41 7.55 14.29
CA ILE A 155 -29.16 6.82 14.40
C ILE A 155 -29.18 5.69 13.36
N GLU A 156 -28.12 5.61 12.59
CA GLU A 156 -27.88 4.54 11.61
C GLU A 156 -26.70 3.69 12.05
N GLU A 157 -26.91 2.38 12.04
CA GLU A 157 -25.82 1.40 12.22
C GLU A 157 -25.07 1.24 10.89
N GLY A 158 -23.75 1.21 10.97
CA GLY A 158 -22.89 1.04 9.83
C GLY A 158 -21.62 0.26 10.17
N TRP A 159 -20.78 0.06 9.18
CA TRP A 159 -19.50 -0.63 9.32
C TRP A 159 -18.37 0.30 8.90
N SER A 160 -17.35 0.40 9.75
CA SER A 160 -16.09 1.08 9.41
C SER A 160 -14.97 0.08 9.31
N ARG A 161 -14.09 0.26 8.33
CA ARG A 161 -12.87 -0.55 8.23
C ARG A 161 -11.99 -0.29 9.45
N HIS A 162 -11.43 -1.35 10.02
CA HIS A 162 -10.60 -1.28 11.21
C HIS A 162 -9.35 -2.13 11.07
N TYR A 163 -8.22 -1.55 11.42
CA TYR A 163 -6.89 -2.17 11.41
C TYR A 163 -6.44 -2.31 12.87
N PRO A 164 -6.48 -3.54 13.45
CA PRO A 164 -6.14 -3.75 14.87
C PRO A 164 -4.70 -3.36 15.22
N GLU A 165 -3.76 -3.54 14.27
CA GLU A 165 -2.35 -3.21 14.42
C GLU A 165 -1.93 -2.23 13.31
N PRO A 166 -2.42 -0.98 13.38
CA PRO A 166 -2.40 -0.07 12.23
C PRO A 166 -1.00 0.29 11.77
N GLU A 167 -0.06 0.56 12.71
CA GLU A 167 1.31 0.92 12.36
C GLU A 167 2.10 -0.27 11.81
N ALA A 168 1.91 -1.47 12.39
CA ALA A 168 2.65 -2.64 11.94
C ALA A 168 2.22 -3.11 10.54
N THR A 169 1.01 -2.77 10.11
CA THR A 169 0.42 -3.26 8.86
C THR A 169 0.15 -2.18 7.81
N ALA A 170 0.34 -0.87 8.12
CA ALA A 170 -0.02 0.22 7.23
C ALA A 170 0.54 0.11 5.81
N HIS A 171 1.83 -0.17 5.69
CA HIS A 171 2.48 -0.25 4.37
C HIS A 171 2.13 -1.54 3.61
N LEU A 172 1.75 -2.60 4.31
CA LEU A 172 1.30 -3.86 3.75
C LEU A 172 -0.15 -3.76 3.28
N LEU A 173 -1.05 -3.45 4.22
CA LEU A 173 -2.49 -3.40 3.95
C LEU A 173 -2.88 -2.15 3.18
N GLY A 174 -2.20 -1.05 3.42
CA GLY A 174 -2.66 0.25 2.98
C GLY A 174 -3.87 0.70 3.80
N TYR A 175 -4.77 1.42 3.17
CA TYR A 175 -5.97 1.95 3.81
C TYR A 175 -7.11 2.12 2.81
N VAL A 176 -8.31 2.21 3.35
CA VAL A 176 -9.50 2.64 2.60
C VAL A 176 -9.80 4.10 2.88
N GLN A 177 -10.41 4.77 1.91
CA GLN A 177 -10.79 6.18 2.02
C GLN A 177 -12.12 6.46 1.31
N ILE A 178 -12.76 7.55 1.69
CA ILE A 178 -13.93 8.09 0.98
C ILE A 178 -13.51 8.43 -0.47
N PRO A 179 -14.32 8.04 -1.48
CA PRO A 179 -14.02 8.33 -2.88
C PRO A 179 -13.86 9.84 -3.14
N THR A 180 -12.82 10.22 -3.85
CA THR A 180 -12.58 11.60 -4.29
C THR A 180 -13.61 12.05 -5.34
N GLN A 181 -13.64 13.33 -5.67
CA GLN A 181 -14.51 13.83 -6.75
C GLN A 181 -14.20 13.17 -8.10
N GLU A 182 -12.94 12.86 -8.37
CA GLU A 182 -12.51 12.17 -9.58
C GLU A 182 -13.00 10.72 -9.60
N ASP A 183 -12.84 9.98 -8.49
CA ASP A 183 -13.37 8.62 -8.35
C ASP A 183 -14.89 8.60 -8.63
N ARG A 184 -15.65 9.57 -8.08
CA ARG A 184 -17.11 9.66 -8.23
C ARG A 184 -17.60 9.91 -9.66
N ARG A 185 -16.71 10.34 -10.56
CA ARG A 185 -17.01 10.48 -12.00
C ARG A 185 -16.95 9.14 -12.71
N THR A 186 -16.16 8.20 -12.22
CA THR A 186 -15.95 6.89 -12.88
C THR A 186 -17.07 5.90 -12.60
N ASN A 187 -17.71 5.97 -11.41
CA ASN A 187 -18.78 5.04 -11.03
C ASN A 187 -19.84 5.73 -10.15
N PRO A 188 -21.14 5.65 -10.51
CA PRO A 188 -22.22 6.24 -9.71
C PRO A 188 -22.30 5.73 -8.27
N LEU A 189 -21.92 4.46 -7.99
CA LEU A 189 -21.90 3.86 -6.66
C LEU A 189 -20.94 4.59 -5.72
N TYR A 190 -19.89 5.22 -6.23
CA TYR A 190 -18.92 5.97 -5.44
C TYR A 190 -19.48 7.29 -4.87
N ARG A 191 -20.70 7.65 -5.25
CA ARG A 191 -21.44 8.80 -4.66
C ARG A 191 -22.15 8.44 -3.36
N LEU A 192 -22.25 7.13 -3.04
CA LEU A 192 -22.84 6.69 -1.78
C LEU A 192 -21.94 7.11 -0.63
N THR A 193 -22.55 7.62 0.43
CA THR A 193 -21.84 8.22 1.58
C THR A 193 -20.91 7.22 2.27
N ASP A 194 -21.31 5.96 2.35
CA ASP A 194 -20.58 4.91 3.06
C ASP A 194 -19.60 4.13 2.19
N PHE A 195 -19.51 4.50 0.93
CA PHE A 195 -18.63 3.79 0.03
C PHE A 195 -17.16 4.09 0.38
N ARG A 196 -16.35 3.05 0.48
CA ARG A 196 -14.91 3.16 0.75
C ARG A 196 -14.13 2.46 -0.34
N LEU A 197 -13.08 3.11 -0.84
CA LEU A 197 -12.16 2.58 -1.85
C LEU A 197 -10.82 2.28 -1.22
N GLY A 198 -10.22 1.16 -1.59
CA GLY A 198 -8.80 0.87 -1.31
C GLY A 198 -7.89 1.86 -2.05
N LYS A 199 -7.01 2.55 -1.34
CA LYS A 199 -6.12 3.58 -1.92
C LYS A 199 -4.65 3.16 -1.97
N ALA A 200 -4.25 2.22 -1.14
CA ALA A 200 -2.87 1.73 -1.08
C ALA A 200 -2.85 0.24 -0.69
N GLY A 201 -1.70 -0.39 -0.85
CA GLY A 201 -1.44 -1.75 -0.36
C GLY A 201 -2.41 -2.81 -0.88
N ILE A 202 -2.63 -3.84 -0.08
CA ILE A 202 -3.58 -4.94 -0.31
C ILE A 202 -5.00 -4.42 -0.52
N GLU A 203 -5.42 -3.41 0.25
CA GLU A 203 -6.74 -2.80 0.14
C GLU A 203 -7.02 -2.23 -1.27
N LYS A 204 -5.97 -1.73 -1.94
CA LYS A 204 -6.07 -1.24 -3.32
C LYS A 204 -5.93 -2.35 -4.34
N THR A 205 -4.99 -3.26 -4.14
CA THR A 205 -4.71 -4.34 -5.09
C THR A 205 -5.92 -5.26 -5.26
N PHE A 206 -6.57 -5.61 -4.15
CA PHE A 206 -7.72 -6.51 -4.10
C PHE A 206 -9.02 -5.77 -3.73
N ASP A 207 -9.14 -4.49 -4.15
CA ASP A 207 -10.30 -3.69 -3.76
C ASP A 207 -11.62 -4.30 -4.25
N GLN A 208 -11.64 -4.91 -5.42
CA GLN A 208 -12.84 -5.48 -6.02
C GLN A 208 -13.32 -6.70 -5.23
N GLU A 209 -12.42 -7.62 -4.91
CA GLU A 209 -12.69 -8.86 -4.17
C GLU A 209 -13.08 -8.54 -2.72
N LEU A 210 -12.32 -7.65 -2.08
CA LEU A 210 -12.57 -7.24 -0.69
C LEU A 210 -13.85 -6.41 -0.54
N ARG A 211 -14.22 -5.62 -1.53
CA ARG A 211 -15.36 -4.71 -1.48
C ARG A 211 -16.69 -5.44 -1.58
N GLY A 212 -16.76 -6.54 -2.36
CA GLY A 212 -17.99 -7.24 -2.67
C GLY A 212 -18.93 -6.47 -3.61
N GLU A 213 -20.16 -6.95 -3.74
CA GLU A 213 -21.19 -6.36 -4.61
C GLU A 213 -22.33 -5.75 -3.79
N PRO A 214 -22.72 -4.48 -4.06
CA PRO A 214 -23.86 -3.88 -3.40
C PRO A 214 -25.16 -4.54 -3.83
N GLY A 215 -26.04 -4.76 -2.85
CA GLY A 215 -27.43 -5.07 -3.09
C GLY A 215 -28.27 -3.80 -3.25
N PHE A 216 -29.53 -3.97 -3.61
CA PHE A 216 -30.47 -2.86 -3.61
C PHE A 216 -31.89 -3.31 -3.29
N ASN A 217 -32.66 -2.42 -2.68
CA ASN A 217 -34.11 -2.49 -2.55
C ASN A 217 -34.73 -1.47 -3.49
N GLN A 218 -35.64 -1.90 -4.33
CA GLN A 218 -36.48 -1.00 -5.11
C GLN A 218 -37.76 -0.76 -4.32
N LEU A 219 -37.95 0.50 -3.90
CA LEU A 219 -39.04 0.91 -3.02
C LEU A 219 -40.04 1.78 -3.79
N GLU A 220 -41.32 1.52 -3.60
CA GLU A 220 -42.37 2.46 -4.01
C GLU A 220 -42.57 3.46 -2.87
N VAL A 221 -42.48 4.75 -3.21
CA VAL A 221 -42.64 5.86 -2.25
C VAL A 221 -43.84 6.73 -2.63
N ASN A 222 -44.48 7.37 -1.64
CA ASN A 222 -45.51 8.38 -1.89
C ASN A 222 -44.88 9.73 -2.27
N ALA A 223 -45.72 10.72 -2.57
CA ALA A 223 -45.29 12.08 -2.95
C ALA A 223 -44.46 12.80 -1.85
N ARG A 224 -44.47 12.30 -0.61
CA ARG A 224 -43.66 12.79 0.52
C ARG A 224 -42.40 11.98 0.77
N GLY A 225 -42.08 10.99 -0.11
CA GLY A 225 -40.89 10.13 0.03
C GLY A 225 -41.02 8.98 1.03
N HIS A 226 -42.20 8.78 1.65
CA HIS A 226 -42.39 7.66 2.56
C HIS A 226 -42.59 6.36 1.81
N MET A 227 -41.96 5.28 2.27
CA MET A 227 -42.07 3.95 1.69
C MET A 227 -43.50 3.42 1.80
N ILE A 228 -44.06 3.00 0.66
CA ILE A 228 -45.36 2.34 0.60
C ILE A 228 -45.15 0.83 0.63
N ARG A 229 -44.27 0.31 -0.24
CA ARG A 229 -43.95 -1.12 -0.32
C ARG A 229 -42.59 -1.35 -1.00
N LYS A 230 -42.05 -2.54 -0.77
CA LYS A 230 -40.85 -3.04 -1.47
C LYS A 230 -41.30 -3.75 -2.75
N LEU A 231 -40.78 -3.33 -3.88
CA LEU A 231 -41.13 -3.88 -5.21
C LEU A 231 -40.21 -5.06 -5.57
N SER A 232 -38.90 -4.86 -5.41
CA SER A 232 -37.90 -5.88 -5.68
C SER A 232 -36.70 -5.69 -4.77
N ALA A 233 -35.88 -6.73 -4.65
CA ALA A 233 -34.60 -6.69 -3.94
C ALA A 233 -33.55 -7.55 -4.62
N LYS A 234 -32.35 -7.04 -4.71
CA LYS A 234 -31.15 -7.84 -4.95
C LYS A 234 -30.38 -7.89 -3.62
N PRO A 235 -30.07 -9.06 -3.07
CA PRO A 235 -29.23 -9.14 -1.86
C PRO A 235 -27.83 -8.65 -2.18
N ARG A 236 -27.14 -8.12 -1.15
CA ARG A 236 -25.72 -7.80 -1.25
C ARG A 236 -24.90 -9.09 -1.24
N VAL A 237 -23.71 -9.03 -1.85
CA VAL A 237 -22.68 -10.07 -1.73
C VAL A 237 -21.52 -9.46 -0.96
N ASP A 238 -21.29 -9.95 0.26
CA ASP A 238 -20.19 -9.46 1.09
C ASP A 238 -18.83 -9.78 0.46
N GLY A 239 -17.81 -8.96 0.74
CA GLY A 239 -16.48 -9.14 0.18
C GLY A 239 -15.81 -10.44 0.64
N GLU A 240 -14.93 -10.95 -0.20
CA GLU A 240 -14.23 -12.21 0.04
C GLU A 240 -13.24 -12.10 1.19
N LYS A 241 -13.16 -13.15 2.00
CA LYS A 241 -12.14 -13.30 3.04
C LYS A 241 -10.81 -13.62 2.37
N MET A 242 -9.77 -12.88 2.73
CA MET A 242 -8.41 -13.06 2.21
C MET A 242 -7.47 -13.50 3.32
N GLN A 243 -6.62 -14.49 3.04
CA GLN A 243 -5.59 -14.95 3.96
C GLN A 243 -4.21 -14.68 3.37
N LEU A 244 -3.40 -13.89 4.09
CA LEU A 244 -2.06 -13.54 3.69
C LEU A 244 -1.03 -14.51 4.29
N SER A 245 0.12 -14.61 3.63
CA SER A 245 1.27 -15.39 4.08
C SER A 245 2.02 -14.76 5.27
N ILE A 246 1.66 -13.55 5.65
CA ILE A 246 2.25 -12.80 6.78
C ILE A 246 2.04 -13.53 8.11
N ASP A 247 3.07 -13.56 8.95
CA ASP A 247 2.99 -13.92 10.36
C ASP A 247 2.92 -12.64 11.21
N MET A 248 1.75 -12.38 11.80
CA MET A 248 1.52 -11.14 12.54
C MET A 248 2.43 -10.99 13.77
N LYS A 249 2.79 -12.09 14.40
CA LYS A 249 3.72 -12.07 15.55
C LYS A 249 5.12 -11.63 15.10
N LEU A 250 5.57 -12.14 13.95
CA LEU A 250 6.84 -11.73 13.34
C LEU A 250 6.77 -10.27 12.85
N GLN A 251 5.69 -9.88 12.18
CA GLN A 251 5.47 -8.53 11.67
C GLN A 251 5.57 -7.48 12.78
N LYS A 252 4.91 -7.73 13.92
CA LYS A 252 5.00 -6.85 15.12
C LYS A 252 6.41 -6.80 15.70
N TYR A 253 7.06 -7.95 15.81
CA TYR A 253 8.44 -8.01 16.31
C TYR A 253 9.38 -7.17 15.44
N VAL A 254 9.28 -7.32 14.12
CA VAL A 254 10.08 -6.56 13.15
C VAL A 254 9.79 -5.06 13.25
N GLN A 255 8.52 -4.68 13.38
CA GLN A 255 8.13 -3.26 13.53
C GLN A 255 8.72 -2.65 14.81
N GLY A 256 8.58 -3.34 15.94
CA GLY A 256 9.18 -2.89 17.20
C GLY A 256 10.70 -2.82 17.15
N ARG A 257 11.35 -3.75 16.42
CA ARG A 257 12.80 -3.71 16.21
C ARG A 257 13.22 -2.53 15.34
N LEU A 258 12.50 -2.25 14.25
CA LEU A 258 12.76 -1.10 13.37
C LEU A 258 12.52 0.25 14.06
N ALA A 259 11.61 0.33 15.02
CA ALA A 259 11.34 1.55 15.79
C ALA A 259 12.55 2.05 16.61
N THR A 260 13.60 1.25 16.76
CA THR A 260 14.88 1.70 17.38
C THR A 260 15.73 2.54 16.44
N GLU A 261 15.39 2.60 15.15
CA GLU A 261 16.08 3.38 14.12
C GLU A 261 15.14 4.44 13.52
N GLN A 262 15.71 5.52 13.00
CA GLN A 262 14.93 6.61 12.43
C GLN A 262 14.19 6.20 11.16
N SER A 263 14.81 5.37 10.33
CA SER A 263 14.23 4.94 9.05
C SER A 263 14.84 3.64 8.57
N GLY A 264 13.98 2.73 8.08
CA GLY A 264 14.45 1.44 7.57
C GLY A 264 13.35 0.59 6.96
N ALA A 265 13.77 -0.54 6.41
CA ALA A 265 12.89 -1.53 5.79
C ALA A 265 13.41 -2.94 6.03
N VAL A 266 12.48 -3.87 6.25
CA VAL A 266 12.78 -5.30 6.39
C VAL A 266 11.81 -6.12 5.57
N VAL A 267 12.32 -7.12 4.89
CA VAL A 267 11.55 -8.16 4.21
C VAL A 267 12.02 -9.52 4.69
N VAL A 268 11.10 -10.37 5.13
CA VAL A 268 11.35 -11.78 5.49
C VAL A 268 10.55 -12.66 4.55
N MET A 269 11.21 -13.63 3.92
CA MET A 269 10.62 -14.48 2.89
C MET A 269 10.92 -15.95 3.18
N GLN A 270 9.95 -16.82 2.99
CA GLN A 270 10.15 -18.26 2.97
C GLN A 270 10.74 -18.68 1.63
N ILE A 271 11.90 -19.35 1.65
CA ILE A 271 12.71 -19.60 0.45
C ILE A 271 12.01 -20.55 -0.52
N LYS A 272 11.41 -21.64 -0.04
CA LYS A 272 10.84 -22.68 -0.90
C LYS A 272 9.52 -22.25 -1.58
N THR A 273 8.69 -21.47 -0.89
CA THR A 273 7.33 -21.12 -1.35
C THR A 273 7.25 -19.71 -1.95
N GLY A 274 8.21 -18.85 -1.63
CA GLY A 274 8.13 -17.43 -1.99
C GLY A 274 7.24 -16.60 -1.05
N GLU A 275 6.61 -17.20 -0.06
CA GLU A 275 5.73 -16.51 0.88
C GLU A 275 6.47 -15.44 1.68
N ILE A 276 5.91 -14.24 1.71
CA ILE A 276 6.42 -13.14 2.54
C ILE A 276 5.85 -13.30 3.95
N LEU A 277 6.74 -13.46 4.92
CA LEU A 277 6.38 -13.65 6.33
C LEU A 277 6.29 -12.34 7.09
N ALA A 278 7.10 -11.34 6.70
CA ALA A 278 7.06 -9.99 7.23
C ALA A 278 7.50 -8.98 6.17
N LEU A 279 6.84 -7.82 6.14
CA LEU A 279 7.11 -6.71 5.21
C LEU A 279 6.89 -5.40 5.95
N ASN A 280 8.00 -4.83 6.49
CA ASN A 280 7.94 -3.66 7.37
C ASN A 280 8.74 -2.49 6.81
N SER A 281 8.12 -1.32 6.85
CA SER A 281 8.74 -0.03 6.54
C SER A 281 8.59 0.90 7.75
N SER A 282 9.66 1.59 8.13
CA SER A 282 9.69 2.51 9.27
C SER A 282 10.26 3.87 8.85
N PRO A 283 9.76 5.01 9.43
CA PRO A 283 8.59 5.07 10.28
C PRO A 283 7.31 4.69 9.54
N SER A 284 6.29 4.32 10.30
CA SER A 284 4.97 3.96 9.79
C SER A 284 3.92 5.00 10.20
N PHE A 285 2.66 4.72 9.95
CA PHE A 285 1.53 5.59 10.26
C PHE A 285 0.31 4.78 10.71
N ASP A 286 -0.64 5.43 11.37
CA ASP A 286 -1.92 4.79 11.70
C ASP A 286 -2.85 4.80 10.49
N ALA A 287 -3.12 3.62 9.91
CA ALA A 287 -4.01 3.45 8.77
C ALA A 287 -5.48 3.79 9.08
N ASN A 288 -5.90 3.72 10.37
CA ASN A 288 -7.26 4.06 10.77
C ASN A 288 -7.58 5.55 10.57
N LEU A 289 -6.58 6.45 10.59
CA LEU A 289 -6.76 7.88 10.35
C LEU A 289 -7.45 8.18 9.01
N PHE A 290 -7.29 7.32 8.02
CA PHE A 290 -7.82 7.53 6.67
C PHE A 290 -9.25 7.03 6.48
N THR A 291 -9.71 6.12 7.31
CA THR A 291 -10.96 5.37 7.10
C THR A 291 -12.21 6.27 7.06
N ASN A 292 -12.26 7.27 7.93
CA ASN A 292 -13.38 8.21 8.03
C ASN A 292 -13.02 9.63 7.59
N GLY A 293 -11.89 9.78 6.92
CA GLY A 293 -11.32 11.07 6.52
C GLY A 293 -10.26 11.55 7.51
N ILE A 294 -9.08 11.86 6.97
CA ILE A 294 -7.98 12.41 7.75
C ILE A 294 -8.16 13.93 7.90
N ASN A 295 -7.90 14.47 9.08
CA ASN A 295 -7.92 15.92 9.28
C ASN A 295 -6.68 16.60 8.69
N ALA A 296 -6.73 17.92 8.52
CA ALA A 296 -5.68 18.68 7.86
C ALA A 296 -4.33 18.65 8.62
N GLN A 297 -4.37 18.64 9.96
CA GLN A 297 -3.16 18.61 10.78
C GLN A 297 -2.46 17.25 10.67
N ASP A 298 -3.18 16.14 10.88
CA ASP A 298 -2.60 14.79 10.75
C ASP A 298 -2.04 14.56 9.35
N TRP A 299 -2.75 15.03 8.30
CA TRP A 299 -2.27 14.97 6.93
C TRP A 299 -0.98 15.76 6.72
N HIS A 300 -0.95 17.01 7.23
CA HIS A 300 0.25 17.85 7.17
C HIS A 300 1.45 17.17 7.83
N ASP A 301 1.27 16.59 9.01
CA ASP A 301 2.34 15.95 9.77
C ASP A 301 2.87 14.68 9.07
N LEU A 302 1.97 13.88 8.47
CA LEU A 302 2.36 12.71 7.70
C LEU A 302 3.14 13.07 6.42
N VAL A 303 2.68 14.07 5.66
CA VAL A 303 3.31 14.49 4.39
C VAL A 303 4.66 15.15 4.62
N ASN A 304 4.78 15.95 5.68
CA ASN A 304 6.01 16.67 6.00
C ASN A 304 6.98 15.89 6.89
N ASN A 305 6.68 14.63 7.20
CA ASN A 305 7.58 13.77 7.97
C ASN A 305 8.92 13.62 7.23
N PRO A 306 10.08 14.04 7.83
CA PRO A 306 11.37 14.03 7.17
C PRO A 306 11.82 12.61 6.78
N TYR A 307 11.35 11.60 7.49
CA TYR A 307 11.64 10.18 7.22
C TYR A 307 10.64 9.52 6.28
N LYS A 308 9.72 10.29 5.66
CA LYS A 308 8.78 9.84 4.62
C LYS A 308 7.95 8.63 5.07
N CYS A 309 7.21 8.77 6.15
CA CYS A 309 6.42 7.70 6.76
C CYS A 309 5.36 7.07 5.83
N LEU A 310 4.83 7.81 4.85
CA LEU A 310 3.87 7.30 3.86
C LEU A 310 4.52 6.44 2.76
N HIS A 311 5.86 6.45 2.65
CA HIS A 311 6.58 5.74 1.60
C HIS A 311 6.87 4.29 2.03
N ASN A 312 6.33 3.32 1.29
CA ASN A 312 6.64 1.90 1.52
C ASN A 312 8.06 1.57 1.04
N LYS A 313 9.04 1.71 1.93
CA LYS A 313 10.45 1.52 1.60
C LYS A 313 10.79 0.10 1.18
N THR A 314 9.98 -0.90 1.54
CA THR A 314 10.26 -2.30 1.20
C THR A 314 10.18 -2.58 -0.30
N ILE A 315 9.27 -1.90 -1.00
CA ILE A 315 8.99 -2.10 -2.44
C ILE A 315 9.24 -0.85 -3.29
N GLN A 316 9.25 0.34 -2.67
CA GLN A 316 9.42 1.62 -3.36
C GLN A 316 10.78 2.26 -3.09
N GLY A 317 11.39 1.99 -1.94
CA GLY A 317 12.74 2.44 -1.62
C GLY A 317 13.75 1.77 -2.56
N ILE A 318 14.57 2.57 -3.25
CA ILE A 318 15.62 2.06 -4.15
C ILE A 318 16.98 2.51 -3.64
N TYR A 319 17.83 1.54 -3.34
CA TYR A 319 19.13 1.75 -2.70
C TYR A 319 20.24 1.09 -3.53
N PRO A 320 21.45 1.64 -3.56
CA PRO A 320 22.59 0.89 -4.06
C PRO A 320 22.75 -0.39 -3.24
N PRO A 321 22.82 -1.59 -3.85
CA PRO A 321 22.94 -2.83 -3.08
C PRO A 321 24.32 -2.98 -2.40
N GLY A 322 25.32 -2.21 -2.83
CA GLY A 322 26.67 -2.25 -2.29
C GLY A 322 27.25 -3.66 -2.32
N SER A 323 27.97 -4.04 -1.30
CA SER A 323 28.63 -5.34 -1.21
C SER A 323 27.71 -6.57 -1.25
N LEU A 324 26.37 -6.41 -1.17
CA LEU A 324 25.43 -7.50 -1.44
C LEU A 324 25.49 -7.92 -2.92
N PHE A 325 25.79 -7.00 -3.80
CA PHE A 325 25.87 -7.27 -5.23
C PHE A 325 27.11 -8.09 -5.62
N LYS A 326 28.11 -8.21 -4.76
CA LYS A 326 29.30 -9.04 -4.98
C LYS A 326 28.96 -10.52 -5.21
N MET A 327 27.88 -11.01 -4.62
CA MET A 327 27.38 -12.38 -4.86
C MET A 327 26.85 -12.54 -6.30
N VAL A 328 26.22 -11.50 -6.85
CA VAL A 328 25.76 -11.46 -8.25
C VAL A 328 26.96 -11.45 -9.21
N VAL A 329 27.96 -10.63 -8.93
CA VAL A 329 29.20 -10.54 -9.72
C VAL A 329 29.96 -11.86 -9.69
N ALA A 330 29.97 -12.53 -8.54
CA ALA A 330 30.56 -13.87 -8.39
C ALA A 330 29.86 -14.91 -9.27
N LEU A 331 28.54 -14.93 -9.26
CA LEU A 331 27.75 -15.81 -10.11
C LEU A 331 28.06 -15.56 -11.60
N ALA A 332 28.04 -14.27 -12.01
CA ALA A 332 28.38 -13.85 -13.36
C ALA A 332 29.79 -14.30 -13.77
N ALA A 333 30.75 -14.20 -12.86
CA ALA A 333 32.13 -14.59 -13.09
C ALA A 333 32.27 -16.10 -13.40
N TYR A 334 31.65 -16.91 -12.58
CA TYR A 334 31.67 -18.36 -12.75
C TYR A 334 30.87 -18.82 -13.96
N GLU A 335 29.69 -18.28 -14.20
CA GLU A 335 28.91 -18.59 -15.40
C GLU A 335 29.57 -18.14 -16.70
N SER A 336 30.47 -17.17 -16.67
CA SER A 336 31.22 -16.71 -17.84
C SER A 336 32.28 -17.70 -18.32
N GLY A 337 32.75 -18.59 -17.44
CA GLY A 337 33.89 -19.48 -17.70
C GLY A 337 35.23 -18.75 -17.74
N LEU A 338 35.28 -17.42 -17.58
CA LEU A 338 36.51 -16.61 -17.66
C LEU A 338 37.28 -16.59 -16.34
N ILE A 339 36.64 -16.93 -15.22
CA ILE A 339 37.23 -16.92 -13.90
C ILE A 339 37.20 -18.35 -13.34
N PRO A 340 38.33 -19.00 -13.13
CA PRO A 340 38.39 -20.33 -12.53
C PRO A 340 37.92 -20.28 -11.05
N MET A 341 37.45 -21.39 -10.54
CA MET A 341 36.89 -21.45 -9.15
C MET A 341 37.94 -21.23 -8.07
N ASP A 342 39.19 -21.51 -8.39
CA ASP A 342 40.36 -21.33 -7.51
C ASP A 342 41.10 -19.99 -7.74
N TYR A 343 40.47 -19.07 -8.51
CA TYR A 343 41.05 -17.76 -8.79
C TYR A 343 41.37 -17.00 -7.49
N GLN A 344 42.55 -16.46 -7.41
CA GLN A 344 43.02 -15.60 -6.32
C GLN A 344 43.36 -14.21 -6.84
N ALA A 345 43.07 -13.19 -6.06
CA ALA A 345 43.50 -11.81 -6.29
C ALA A 345 44.42 -11.32 -5.18
N HIS A 346 45.31 -10.39 -5.51
CA HIS A 346 46.18 -9.75 -4.52
C HIS A 346 45.71 -8.32 -4.21
N CYS A 347 45.16 -8.13 -3.01
CA CYS A 347 44.66 -6.84 -2.57
C CYS A 347 45.74 -6.06 -1.82
N THR A 348 46.24 -5.00 -2.42
CA THR A 348 47.22 -4.04 -1.83
C THR A 348 46.54 -2.82 -1.22
N GLY A 349 45.17 -2.83 -1.12
CA GLY A 349 44.37 -1.70 -0.61
C GLY A 349 43.87 -0.73 -1.68
N HIS A 350 44.39 -0.80 -2.91
CA HIS A 350 43.89 -0.03 -4.05
C HIS A 350 44.28 -0.68 -5.40
N VAL A 351 43.62 -0.27 -6.47
CA VAL A 351 43.96 -0.61 -7.85
C VAL A 351 43.82 0.64 -8.73
N GLU A 352 44.65 0.76 -9.73
CA GLU A 352 44.55 1.81 -10.73
C GLU A 352 43.79 1.34 -11.96
N VAL A 353 42.75 2.05 -12.36
CA VAL A 353 41.93 1.73 -13.52
C VAL A 353 41.71 3.00 -14.33
N ALA A 354 42.15 2.98 -15.58
CA ALA A 354 42.06 4.10 -16.52
C ALA A 354 42.60 5.43 -15.92
N GLY A 355 43.75 5.38 -15.23
CA GLY A 355 44.36 6.56 -14.60
C GLY A 355 43.68 7.05 -13.31
N HIS A 356 42.69 6.32 -12.78
CA HIS A 356 42.01 6.63 -11.53
C HIS A 356 42.27 5.54 -10.49
N ARG A 357 42.49 5.96 -9.24
CA ARG A 357 42.72 5.06 -8.10
C ARG A 357 41.43 4.68 -7.44
N PHE A 358 41.12 3.38 -7.43
CA PHE A 358 39.99 2.78 -6.71
C PHE A 358 40.51 2.07 -5.47
N HIS A 359 39.92 2.38 -4.31
CA HIS A 359 40.38 1.86 -3.01
C HIS A 359 39.51 0.71 -2.55
N CYS A 360 40.15 -0.27 -1.89
CA CYS A 360 39.44 -1.17 -1.00
C CYS A 360 39.02 -0.42 0.28
N TRP A 361 38.01 -0.92 0.96
CA TRP A 361 37.65 -0.41 2.29
C TRP A 361 38.80 -0.61 3.30
N HIS A 362 39.53 -1.75 3.21
CA HIS A 362 40.76 -2.03 3.98
C HIS A 362 41.96 -1.42 3.26
N ARG A 363 42.23 -0.16 3.55
CA ARG A 363 43.22 0.66 2.83
C ARG A 363 44.65 0.42 3.30
N ALA A 364 44.84 0.24 4.62
CA ALA A 364 46.17 0.06 5.21
C ALA A 364 46.65 -1.39 5.00
N GLY A 365 47.59 -1.58 4.08
CA GLY A 365 48.16 -2.88 3.76
C GLY A 365 47.32 -3.81 2.87
N GLY A 366 46.03 -3.51 2.66
CA GLY A 366 45.12 -4.40 1.91
C GLY A 366 44.85 -5.73 2.62
N HIS A 367 44.21 -6.68 1.90
CA HIS A 367 43.89 -8.01 2.43
C HIS A 367 44.94 -9.09 2.05
N GLY A 368 45.95 -8.73 1.25
CA GLY A 368 46.90 -9.71 0.69
C GLY A 368 46.28 -10.62 -0.38
N PHE A 369 46.76 -11.84 -0.46
CA PHE A 369 46.19 -12.84 -1.37
C PHE A 369 44.87 -13.38 -0.82
N LEU A 370 43.83 -13.39 -1.65
CA LEU A 370 42.45 -13.78 -1.27
C LEU A 370 41.89 -14.80 -2.25
N SER A 371 41.41 -15.91 -1.70
CA SER A 371 40.46 -16.78 -2.39
C SER A 371 39.08 -16.11 -2.48
N PHE A 372 38.20 -16.67 -3.29
CA PHE A 372 36.83 -16.20 -3.42
C PHE A 372 36.07 -16.16 -2.07
N GLU A 373 36.15 -17.24 -1.28
CA GLU A 373 35.47 -17.33 0.01
C GLU A 373 35.93 -16.24 0.97
N ARG A 374 37.24 -15.95 1.01
CA ARG A 374 37.78 -14.84 1.80
C ARG A 374 37.35 -13.49 1.24
N ALA A 375 37.34 -13.33 -0.08
CA ALA A 375 36.92 -12.07 -0.71
C ALA A 375 35.45 -11.72 -0.41
N ILE A 376 34.56 -12.72 -0.36
CA ILE A 376 33.17 -12.51 0.11
C ILE A 376 33.15 -12.20 1.62
N SER A 377 33.78 -13.02 2.46
CA SER A 377 33.68 -12.90 3.92
C SER A 377 34.29 -11.61 4.46
N GLU A 378 35.41 -11.20 3.90
CA GLU A 378 36.12 -9.97 4.26
C GLU A 378 35.72 -8.78 3.37
N SER A 379 34.79 -9.02 2.42
CA SER A 379 34.23 -8.01 1.51
C SER A 379 35.27 -7.22 0.72
N CYS A 380 36.30 -7.87 0.21
CA CYS A 380 37.38 -7.22 -0.54
C CYS A 380 36.86 -6.56 -1.82
N ASP A 381 37.05 -5.25 -1.99
CA ASP A 381 36.62 -4.55 -3.19
C ASP A 381 37.52 -4.86 -4.39
N ILE A 382 38.85 -5.00 -4.17
CA ILE A 382 39.82 -5.22 -5.26
C ILE A 382 39.51 -6.52 -6.00
N TYR A 383 39.23 -7.60 -5.27
CA TYR A 383 38.84 -8.88 -5.88
C TYR A 383 37.70 -8.69 -6.88
N PHE A 384 36.66 -7.96 -6.47
CA PHE A 384 35.47 -7.74 -7.30
C PHE A 384 35.69 -6.70 -8.39
N TYR A 385 36.58 -5.74 -8.22
CA TYR A 385 36.99 -4.84 -9.29
C TYR A 385 37.71 -5.60 -10.43
N GLU A 386 38.60 -6.52 -10.07
CA GLU A 386 39.36 -7.32 -11.07
C GLU A 386 38.43 -8.24 -11.86
N ILE A 387 37.60 -9.01 -11.18
CA ILE A 387 36.69 -9.94 -11.89
C ILE A 387 35.65 -9.19 -12.71
N ALA A 388 35.09 -8.07 -12.22
CA ALA A 388 34.13 -7.26 -12.97
C ALA A 388 34.73 -6.75 -14.30
N GLN A 389 35.99 -6.29 -14.27
CA GLN A 389 36.68 -5.85 -15.49
C GLN A 389 36.87 -6.99 -16.50
N LYS A 390 37.17 -8.21 -16.01
CA LYS A 390 37.37 -9.39 -16.87
C LYS A 390 36.10 -9.87 -17.54
N ILE A 391 34.94 -9.83 -16.81
CA ILE A 391 33.68 -10.37 -17.30
C ILE A 391 32.81 -9.36 -18.06
N GLY A 392 32.97 -8.08 -17.77
CA GLY A 392 32.22 -6.99 -18.40
C GLY A 392 30.79 -6.77 -17.84
N PRO A 393 30.20 -5.60 -18.15
CA PRO A 393 28.92 -5.19 -17.55
C PRO A 393 27.74 -6.01 -18.04
N GLU A 394 27.74 -6.51 -19.28
CA GLU A 394 26.61 -7.27 -19.85
C GLU A 394 26.42 -8.61 -19.14
N ARG A 395 27.51 -9.35 -18.82
CA ARG A 395 27.42 -10.61 -18.07
C ARG A 395 26.96 -10.37 -16.63
N ILE A 396 27.45 -9.29 -16.02
CA ILE A 396 27.00 -8.89 -14.68
C ILE A 396 25.49 -8.56 -14.69
N ALA A 397 25.01 -7.80 -15.69
CA ALA A 397 23.61 -7.47 -15.83
C ALA A 397 22.74 -8.73 -16.04
N LYS A 398 23.20 -9.68 -16.88
CA LYS A 398 22.50 -10.96 -17.09
C LYS A 398 22.30 -11.73 -15.78
N ALA A 399 23.34 -11.85 -14.97
CA ALA A 399 23.26 -12.51 -13.66
C ALA A 399 22.37 -11.72 -12.67
N ALA A 400 22.39 -10.39 -12.72
CA ALA A 400 21.53 -9.54 -11.92
C ALA A 400 20.04 -9.78 -12.24
N TYR A 401 19.67 -9.79 -13.50
CA TYR A 401 18.30 -10.12 -13.94
C TYR A 401 17.88 -11.52 -13.50
N LYS A 402 18.76 -12.53 -13.67
CA LYS A 402 18.52 -13.91 -13.21
C LYS A 402 18.23 -13.97 -11.71
N LEU A 403 18.88 -13.14 -10.91
CA LEU A 403 18.69 -13.07 -9.46
C LEU A 403 17.58 -12.12 -9.01
N GLY A 404 16.81 -11.51 -9.92
CA GLY A 404 15.60 -10.74 -9.61
C GLY A 404 15.77 -9.22 -9.54
N TYR A 405 16.93 -8.70 -9.94
CA TYR A 405 17.11 -7.25 -10.07
C TYR A 405 16.55 -6.70 -11.37
N GLY A 406 16.28 -5.42 -11.42
CA GLY A 406 15.94 -4.68 -12.62
C GLY A 406 14.56 -4.93 -13.22
N HIS A 407 13.73 -5.73 -12.54
CA HIS A 407 12.35 -6.03 -12.90
C HIS A 407 11.44 -5.97 -11.70
N LEU A 408 10.13 -5.81 -11.92
CA LEU A 408 9.14 -6.05 -10.87
C LEU A 408 9.20 -7.51 -10.45
N THR A 409 9.12 -7.78 -9.16
CA THR A 409 9.18 -9.16 -8.62
C THR A 409 7.88 -9.92 -8.82
N GLY A 410 6.78 -9.19 -9.08
CA GLY A 410 5.44 -9.74 -9.24
C GLY A 410 4.73 -9.99 -7.91
N LEU A 411 5.14 -9.31 -6.84
CA LEU A 411 4.42 -9.30 -5.58
C LEU A 411 3.03 -8.66 -5.77
N GLU A 412 1.99 -9.23 -5.16
CA GLU A 412 0.61 -8.77 -5.31
C GLU A 412 0.35 -7.50 -4.49
N ILE A 413 1.07 -6.43 -4.80
CA ILE A 413 0.91 -5.12 -4.15
C ILE A 413 1.25 -4.00 -5.13
N VAL A 414 0.42 -2.95 -5.14
CA VAL A 414 0.63 -1.82 -6.04
C VAL A 414 1.82 -0.95 -5.61
N GLY A 415 2.51 -0.37 -6.59
CA GLY A 415 3.57 0.61 -6.34
C GLY A 415 4.97 0.03 -6.23
N GLU A 416 5.19 -1.25 -6.55
CA GLU A 416 6.52 -1.84 -6.63
C GLU A 416 7.39 -1.12 -7.67
N ARG A 417 8.68 -0.95 -7.37
CA ARG A 417 9.69 -0.37 -8.27
C ARG A 417 10.66 -1.44 -8.74
N ALA A 418 11.00 -1.38 -10.02
CA ALA A 418 11.91 -2.33 -10.66
C ALA A 418 13.39 -2.16 -10.26
N GLY A 419 13.75 -1.09 -9.52
CA GLY A 419 15.16 -0.77 -9.34
C GLY A 419 15.83 -0.39 -10.66
N LEU A 420 17.16 -0.55 -10.72
CA LEU A 420 17.93 -0.26 -11.93
C LEU A 420 19.18 -1.15 -12.02
N VAL A 421 19.32 -1.89 -13.10
CA VAL A 421 20.55 -2.56 -13.50
C VAL A 421 21.15 -1.76 -14.66
N PRO A 422 22.21 -0.98 -14.44
CA PRO A 422 22.79 -0.16 -15.49
C PRO A 422 23.53 -1.03 -16.53
N THR A 423 23.32 -0.71 -17.81
CA THR A 423 24.03 -1.32 -18.93
C THR A 423 24.63 -0.23 -19.82
N PRO A 424 25.60 -0.55 -20.69
CA PRO A 424 26.10 0.41 -21.66
C PRO A 424 25.01 1.04 -22.54
N ALA A 425 24.03 0.24 -22.96
CA ALA A 425 22.89 0.71 -23.73
C ALA A 425 22.00 1.68 -22.93
N TRP A 426 21.67 1.32 -21.68
CA TRP A 426 20.91 2.20 -20.79
C TRP A 426 21.65 3.53 -20.54
N GLN A 427 22.96 3.50 -20.27
CA GLN A 427 23.74 4.71 -20.00
C GLN A 427 23.78 5.65 -21.21
N LEU A 428 23.94 5.09 -22.41
CA LEU A 428 23.91 5.87 -23.64
C LEU A 428 22.53 6.49 -23.87
N GLN A 429 21.47 5.73 -23.65
CA GLN A 429 20.09 6.20 -23.84
C GLN A 429 19.66 7.23 -22.80
N ALA A 430 19.85 6.93 -21.51
CA ALA A 430 19.32 7.73 -20.39
C ALA A 430 20.22 8.91 -20.03
N ARG A 431 21.56 8.76 -20.12
CA ARG A 431 22.53 9.77 -19.71
C ARG A 431 23.26 10.44 -20.86
N LYS A 432 23.11 9.94 -22.09
CA LYS A 432 23.84 10.40 -23.28
C LYS A 432 25.37 10.31 -23.13
N GLN A 433 25.85 9.35 -22.35
CA GLN A 433 27.27 9.14 -22.05
C GLN A 433 27.68 7.73 -22.42
N LYS A 434 28.88 7.59 -22.99
CA LYS A 434 29.49 6.26 -23.25
C LYS A 434 29.85 5.60 -21.93
N TRP A 435 29.69 4.29 -21.86
CA TRP A 435 30.15 3.47 -20.75
C TRP A 435 31.67 3.54 -20.61
N ARG A 436 32.15 3.70 -19.40
CA ARG A 436 33.59 3.75 -19.08
C ARG A 436 33.98 2.56 -18.21
N LEU A 437 35.25 2.19 -18.20
CA LEU A 437 35.73 1.10 -17.36
C LEU A 437 35.46 1.32 -15.86
N GLY A 438 35.54 2.58 -15.42
CA GLY A 438 35.15 2.96 -14.03
C GLY A 438 33.70 2.68 -13.68
N ASP A 439 32.78 2.68 -14.66
CA ASP A 439 31.38 2.31 -14.44
C ASP A 439 31.26 0.82 -14.15
N THR A 440 32.02 -0.03 -14.89
CA THR A 440 32.10 -1.47 -14.63
C THR A 440 32.67 -1.76 -13.25
N VAL A 441 33.72 -1.07 -12.84
CA VAL A 441 34.34 -1.22 -11.52
C VAL A 441 33.35 -0.87 -10.41
N ASN A 442 32.64 0.25 -10.53
CA ASN A 442 31.60 0.63 -9.56
C ASN A 442 30.45 -0.39 -9.53
N MET A 443 30.00 -0.87 -10.71
CA MET A 443 28.97 -1.91 -10.79
C MET A 443 29.43 -3.20 -10.11
N GLY A 444 30.72 -3.55 -10.20
CA GLY A 444 31.33 -4.74 -9.58
C GLY A 444 31.17 -4.81 -8.05
N ILE A 445 30.93 -3.70 -7.41
CA ILE A 445 30.68 -3.62 -5.95
C ILE A 445 29.27 -3.09 -5.62
N GLY A 446 28.35 -3.10 -6.59
CA GLY A 446 26.96 -2.68 -6.39
C GLY A 446 26.79 -1.20 -6.12
N GLN A 447 27.66 -0.36 -6.68
CA GLN A 447 27.64 1.10 -6.56
C GLN A 447 27.37 1.76 -7.93
N GLY A 448 27.49 3.06 -8.01
CA GLY A 448 27.25 3.84 -9.22
C GLY A 448 25.77 4.06 -9.48
N ALA A 449 25.26 3.56 -10.63
CA ALA A 449 23.83 3.68 -10.98
C ALA A 449 23.01 2.45 -10.61
N MET A 450 23.62 1.42 -10.01
CA MET A 450 22.93 0.21 -9.57
C MET A 450 21.97 0.52 -8.41
N LEU A 451 20.68 0.16 -8.54
CA LEU A 451 19.66 0.39 -7.55
C LEU A 451 18.75 -0.83 -7.38
N ALA A 452 18.41 -1.16 -6.14
CA ALA A 452 17.56 -2.29 -5.79
C ALA A 452 16.60 -1.94 -4.65
N THR A 453 15.45 -2.60 -4.61
CA THR A 453 14.52 -2.53 -3.47
C THR A 453 14.90 -3.58 -2.43
N PRO A 454 14.54 -3.39 -1.14
CA PRO A 454 14.69 -4.42 -0.11
C PRO A 454 14.03 -5.75 -0.48
N LEU A 455 12.89 -5.71 -1.17
CA LEU A 455 12.23 -6.91 -1.70
C LEU A 455 13.13 -7.65 -2.71
N GLN A 456 13.73 -6.95 -3.65
CA GLN A 456 14.67 -7.55 -4.60
C GLN A 456 15.89 -8.16 -3.91
N LEU A 457 16.39 -7.55 -2.83
CA LEU A 457 17.48 -8.12 -2.03
C LEU A 457 17.07 -9.43 -1.35
N ALA A 458 15.83 -9.52 -0.85
CA ALA A 458 15.30 -10.76 -0.28
C ALA A 458 15.11 -11.86 -1.33
N VAL A 459 14.58 -11.51 -2.50
CA VAL A 459 14.43 -12.42 -3.66
C VAL A 459 15.79 -12.92 -4.15
N MET A 460 16.76 -12.05 -4.30
CA MET A 460 18.14 -12.43 -4.65
C MET A 460 18.69 -13.45 -3.65
N MET A 461 18.55 -13.18 -2.35
CA MET A 461 19.03 -14.10 -1.30
C MET A 461 18.30 -15.44 -1.40
N ALA A 462 16.97 -15.45 -1.52
CA ALA A 462 16.20 -16.67 -1.66
C ALA A 462 16.63 -17.51 -2.88
N ARG A 463 16.82 -16.87 -4.05
CA ARG A 463 17.29 -17.56 -5.27
C ARG A 463 18.69 -18.14 -5.14
N LEU A 464 19.62 -17.43 -4.51
CA LEU A 464 21.00 -17.89 -4.31
C LEU A 464 21.09 -19.15 -3.44
N VAL A 465 20.19 -19.28 -2.46
CA VAL A 465 20.27 -20.38 -1.49
C VAL A 465 19.15 -21.41 -1.62
N HIS A 466 18.28 -21.27 -2.64
CA HIS A 466 17.19 -22.22 -2.88
C HIS A 466 17.72 -23.64 -3.05
N PRO A 467 17.21 -24.62 -2.28
CA PRO A 467 17.77 -25.99 -2.28
C PRO A 467 17.67 -26.66 -3.65
N GLU A 468 16.62 -26.37 -4.40
CA GLU A 468 16.34 -26.92 -5.75
C GLU A 468 16.73 -25.96 -6.88
N GLN A 469 17.45 -24.88 -6.59
CA GLN A 469 17.90 -23.88 -7.57
C GLN A 469 16.73 -23.30 -8.39
N LYS A 470 15.64 -22.92 -7.74
CA LYS A 470 14.47 -22.33 -8.39
C LYS A 470 14.56 -20.79 -8.43
N ALA A 471 14.02 -20.21 -9.50
CA ALA A 471 13.84 -18.77 -9.67
C ALA A 471 12.59 -18.29 -8.93
N VAL A 472 12.57 -18.50 -7.61
CA VAL A 472 11.44 -18.18 -6.74
C VAL A 472 10.99 -16.72 -6.90
N THR A 473 9.68 -16.48 -6.90
CA THR A 473 9.05 -15.15 -6.88
C THR A 473 8.26 -14.97 -5.58
N PRO A 474 8.21 -13.75 -5.04
CA PRO A 474 7.52 -13.49 -3.79
C PRO A 474 6.00 -13.52 -3.93
N THR A 475 5.28 -13.88 -2.87
CA THR A 475 3.82 -13.82 -2.79
C THR A 475 3.36 -13.39 -1.40
N LEU A 476 2.27 -12.60 -1.35
CA LEU A 476 1.55 -12.25 -0.12
C LEU A 476 0.37 -13.17 0.16
N LEU A 477 -0.05 -13.97 -0.80
CA LEU A 477 -1.18 -14.88 -0.65
C LEU A 477 -0.73 -16.21 -0.04
N LEU A 478 -1.42 -16.65 1.00
CA LEU A 478 -1.13 -17.94 1.65
C LEU A 478 -1.50 -19.11 0.72
N ASN A 479 -0.67 -20.15 0.70
CA ASN A 479 -0.88 -21.38 -0.09
C ASN A 479 -1.02 -21.12 -1.60
N ASN A 480 -0.48 -20.01 -2.10
CA ASN A 480 -0.43 -19.74 -3.53
C ASN A 480 0.66 -20.62 -4.18
N GLN A 481 0.29 -21.86 -4.49
CA GLN A 481 1.21 -22.80 -5.12
C GLN A 481 1.64 -22.28 -6.50
N ARG A 482 2.94 -21.95 -6.62
CA ARG A 482 3.57 -21.51 -7.86
C ARG A 482 4.63 -22.52 -8.28
N ASP A 483 4.63 -22.87 -9.54
CA ASP A 483 5.76 -23.60 -10.11
C ASP A 483 6.83 -22.62 -10.55
N PHE A 484 8.01 -22.71 -9.96
CA PHE A 484 9.12 -21.84 -10.26
C PHE A 484 10.05 -22.50 -11.30
N SER A 485 10.43 -21.75 -12.31
CA SER A 485 11.42 -22.21 -13.28
C SER A 485 12.78 -22.49 -12.62
N SER A 486 13.59 -23.31 -13.26
CA SER A 486 14.98 -23.51 -12.83
C SER A 486 15.77 -22.21 -12.94
N LEU A 487 16.69 -21.99 -12.01
CA LEU A 487 17.63 -20.87 -12.09
C LEU A 487 18.71 -21.09 -13.18
N GLU A 488 18.79 -22.29 -13.75
CA GLU A 488 19.75 -22.67 -14.79
C GLU A 488 21.20 -22.27 -14.43
N THR A 489 21.63 -22.68 -13.26
CA THR A 489 22.95 -22.36 -12.71
C THR A 489 23.62 -23.61 -12.16
N ASN A 490 24.95 -23.68 -12.23
CA ASN A 490 25.70 -24.80 -11.67
C ASN A 490 25.62 -24.77 -10.14
N LYS A 491 25.20 -25.90 -9.54
CA LYS A 491 25.08 -26.08 -8.10
C LYS A 491 26.38 -25.79 -7.35
N ALA A 492 27.53 -26.14 -7.91
CA ALA A 492 28.83 -25.88 -7.31
C ALA A 492 29.11 -24.39 -7.13
N PHE A 493 28.67 -23.53 -8.08
CA PHE A 493 28.82 -22.06 -7.97
C PHE A 493 27.99 -21.51 -6.80
N LEU A 494 26.73 -21.94 -6.68
CA LEU A 494 25.89 -21.53 -5.56
C LEU A 494 26.42 -22.01 -4.21
N GLN A 495 26.97 -23.24 -4.16
CA GLN A 495 27.60 -23.76 -2.94
C GLN A 495 28.82 -22.95 -2.52
N LEU A 496 29.64 -22.52 -3.47
CA LEU A 496 30.81 -21.68 -3.19
C LEU A 496 30.40 -20.31 -2.66
N ILE A 497 29.35 -19.70 -3.24
CA ILE A 497 28.79 -18.44 -2.72
C ILE A 497 28.24 -18.62 -1.31
N LYS A 498 27.52 -19.72 -1.04
CA LYS A 498 27.00 -20.06 0.30
C LYS A 498 28.11 -20.21 1.33
N LYS A 499 29.21 -20.88 0.99
CA LYS A 499 30.40 -20.98 1.87
C LYS A 499 30.98 -19.60 2.20
N GLY A 500 31.07 -18.69 1.22
CA GLY A 500 31.51 -17.32 1.46
C GLY A 500 30.58 -16.54 2.41
N MET A 501 29.25 -16.74 2.29
CA MET A 501 28.24 -16.13 3.17
C MET A 501 28.27 -16.73 4.57
N ASP A 502 28.44 -18.03 4.69
CA ASP A 502 28.65 -18.72 5.97
C ASP A 502 29.92 -18.17 6.66
N ARG A 503 31.04 -18.14 5.97
CA ARG A 503 32.29 -17.57 6.47
C ARG A 503 32.14 -16.10 6.91
N THR A 504 31.31 -15.31 6.21
CA THR A 504 31.04 -13.90 6.60
C THR A 504 30.51 -13.79 8.03
N VAL A 505 29.66 -14.72 8.46
CA VAL A 505 28.96 -14.66 9.75
C VAL A 505 29.61 -15.56 10.80
N ASN A 506 30.10 -16.74 10.43
CA ASN A 506 30.51 -17.75 11.40
C ASN A 506 32.04 -17.93 11.56
N HIS A 507 32.85 -17.26 10.75
CA HIS A 507 34.29 -17.28 10.86
C HIS A 507 34.84 -16.01 11.54
N PRO A 508 35.85 -16.09 12.43
CA PRO A 508 36.38 -14.92 13.16
C PRO A 508 36.84 -13.75 12.29
N SER A 509 37.33 -14.01 11.06
CA SER A 509 37.72 -12.95 10.12
C SER A 509 36.52 -12.35 9.35
N GLY A 510 35.33 -12.90 9.49
CA GLY A 510 34.13 -12.42 8.78
C GLY A 510 33.57 -11.13 9.37
N LEU A 511 33.09 -10.24 8.50
CA LEU A 511 32.56 -8.92 8.92
C LEU A 511 31.26 -9.00 9.74
N GLY A 512 30.59 -10.13 9.76
CA GLY A 512 29.37 -10.40 10.55
C GLY A 512 29.58 -11.24 11.79
N TYR A 513 30.80 -11.68 12.09
CA TYR A 513 31.11 -12.67 13.14
C TYR A 513 30.56 -12.30 14.52
N GLY A 514 30.67 -11.06 14.93
CA GLY A 514 30.15 -10.57 16.21
C GLY A 514 28.64 -10.68 16.37
N HIS A 515 27.92 -10.93 15.28
CA HIS A 515 26.46 -10.97 15.24
C HIS A 515 25.90 -12.33 14.77
N ARG A 516 26.71 -13.40 14.89
CA ARG A 516 26.24 -14.75 14.57
C ARG A 516 25.17 -15.24 15.54
N ILE A 517 24.29 -16.10 15.06
CA ILE A 517 23.37 -16.84 15.94
C ILE A 517 24.17 -17.98 16.57
N GLN A 518 24.23 -18.00 17.91
CA GLN A 518 24.99 -19.03 18.68
C GLN A 518 24.16 -20.26 19.04
N GLN A 519 22.83 -20.19 18.83
CA GLN A 519 21.93 -21.29 19.11
C GLN A 519 22.11 -22.40 18.08
N PRO A 520 22.49 -23.62 18.47
CA PRO A 520 22.72 -24.75 17.57
C PRO A 520 21.47 -25.05 16.71
N GLY A 521 21.68 -25.24 15.41
CA GLY A 521 20.63 -25.52 14.42
C GLY A 521 19.88 -24.29 13.93
N PHE A 522 20.22 -23.08 14.46
CA PHE A 522 19.61 -21.81 14.04
C PHE A 522 20.60 -20.88 13.32
N GLU A 523 21.81 -21.36 13.07
CA GLU A 523 22.91 -20.59 12.52
C GLU A 523 22.49 -19.92 11.19
N MET A 524 22.93 -18.68 10.99
CA MET A 524 22.64 -17.92 9.79
C MET A 524 23.87 -17.73 8.92
N GLY A 525 23.66 -17.65 7.60
CA GLY A 525 24.63 -17.15 6.63
C GLY A 525 24.15 -15.82 6.06
N GLY A 526 25.06 -15.00 5.55
CA GLY A 526 24.66 -13.73 4.98
C GLY A 526 25.79 -12.82 4.57
N LYS A 527 25.44 -11.60 4.14
CA LYS A 527 26.38 -10.59 3.67
C LYS A 527 25.98 -9.21 4.17
N THR A 528 26.96 -8.47 4.64
CA THR A 528 26.84 -7.07 5.06
C THR A 528 27.18 -6.13 3.91
N ALA A 529 26.53 -4.97 3.84
CA ALA A 529 26.92 -3.90 2.93
C ALA A 529 26.77 -2.53 3.59
N THR A 530 27.62 -1.61 3.14
CA THR A 530 27.56 -0.18 3.46
C THR A 530 27.48 0.57 2.14
N CYS A 531 26.44 1.36 1.96
CA CYS A 531 26.15 2.01 0.69
C CYS A 531 26.35 3.51 0.81
N GLN A 532 27.31 4.05 0.06
CA GLN A 532 27.59 5.46 0.03
C GLN A 532 26.44 6.24 -0.63
N VAL A 533 25.90 7.24 0.09
CA VAL A 533 24.85 8.11 -0.45
C VAL A 533 25.41 9.32 -1.20
N ARG A 534 26.68 9.66 -1.00
CA ARG A 534 27.33 10.81 -1.60
C ARG A 534 28.73 10.49 -2.12
N ARG A 535 29.18 11.29 -3.09
CA ARG A 535 30.54 11.23 -3.57
C ARG A 535 31.49 11.91 -2.59
N ILE A 536 32.56 11.24 -2.21
CA ILE A 536 33.65 11.83 -1.42
C ILE A 536 34.60 12.55 -2.38
N SER A 537 34.79 13.86 -2.20
CA SER A 537 35.65 14.66 -3.06
C SER A 537 37.15 14.39 -2.78
N ALA A 538 38.01 14.73 -3.74
CA ALA A 538 39.45 14.59 -3.57
C ALA A 538 40.00 15.51 -2.45
N SER A 539 39.42 16.71 -2.29
CA SER A 539 39.76 17.66 -1.22
C SER A 539 39.37 17.11 0.17
N GLU A 540 38.19 16.48 0.29
CA GLU A 540 37.74 15.84 1.52
C GLU A 540 38.64 14.66 1.90
N ARG A 541 39.06 13.88 0.93
CA ARG A 541 40.00 12.77 1.16
C ARG A 541 41.37 13.26 1.68
N LYS A 542 41.81 14.43 1.26
CA LYS A 542 43.08 15.06 1.76
C LYS A 542 42.96 15.62 3.17
N ARG A 543 41.77 16.20 3.53
CA ARG A 543 41.52 16.77 4.86
C ARG A 543 41.13 15.76 5.94
N GLY A 544 40.83 14.53 5.54
CA GLY A 544 40.21 13.49 6.37
C GLY A 544 38.71 13.40 6.13
N VAL A 545 38.25 12.16 5.86
CA VAL A 545 36.81 11.89 5.67
C VAL A 545 36.13 11.80 7.02
N LEU A 546 35.08 12.60 7.23
CA LEU A 546 34.26 12.51 8.45
C LEU A 546 33.65 11.12 8.60
N THR A 547 33.59 10.62 9.82
CA THR A 547 32.88 9.37 10.15
C THR A 547 31.37 9.55 9.98
N ASN A 548 30.60 8.46 9.89
CA ASN A 548 29.14 8.55 9.77
C ASN A 548 28.51 9.29 10.96
N GLU A 549 29.04 9.11 12.16
CA GLU A 549 28.57 9.77 13.39
C GLU A 549 28.78 11.30 13.36
N GLN A 550 29.82 11.77 12.70
CA GLN A 550 30.17 13.18 12.57
C GLN A 550 29.37 13.89 11.46
N ARG A 551 28.60 13.14 10.65
CA ARG A 551 27.81 13.68 9.54
C ARG A 551 26.37 13.90 9.96
N PRO A 552 25.67 14.91 9.38
CA PRO A 552 24.21 14.98 9.41
C PRO A 552 23.60 13.65 8.96
N TRP A 553 22.42 13.31 9.48
CA TRP A 553 21.79 12.02 9.23
C TRP A 553 21.65 11.71 7.74
N GLU A 554 21.17 12.67 6.94
CA GLU A 554 20.92 12.52 5.49
C GLU A 554 22.20 12.25 4.67
N HIS A 555 23.37 12.49 5.24
CA HIS A 555 24.67 12.31 4.58
C HIS A 555 25.40 11.05 5.05
N ARG A 556 24.83 10.31 5.99
CA ARG A 556 25.37 9.01 6.44
C ARG A 556 25.11 7.95 5.41
N ASP A 557 25.97 6.95 5.36
CA ASP A 557 25.84 5.82 4.48
C ASP A 557 24.66 4.93 4.92
N HIS A 558 24.00 4.24 3.99
CA HIS A 558 22.98 3.24 4.35
C HIS A 558 23.65 1.96 4.83
N ALA A 559 23.07 1.34 5.87
CA ALA A 559 23.48 0.05 6.38
C ALA A 559 22.56 -1.05 5.84
N LEU A 560 23.12 -2.07 5.17
CA LEU A 560 22.36 -3.16 4.60
C LEU A 560 22.90 -4.52 5.11
N PHE A 561 21.97 -5.46 5.21
CA PHE A 561 22.25 -6.87 5.42
C PHE A 561 21.25 -7.73 4.63
N ALA A 562 21.75 -8.78 4.00
CA ALA A 562 20.89 -9.84 3.47
C ALA A 562 21.45 -11.18 3.94
N GLY A 563 20.57 -12.04 4.43
CA GLY A 563 20.97 -13.32 5.00
C GLY A 563 19.87 -14.37 4.94
N TYR A 564 20.20 -15.56 5.38
CA TYR A 564 19.30 -16.70 5.41
C TYR A 564 19.59 -17.60 6.62
N ALA A 565 18.60 -18.37 7.03
CA ALA A 565 18.71 -19.35 8.10
C ALA A 565 17.69 -20.49 7.95
N PRO A 566 17.94 -21.68 8.52
CA PRO A 566 19.26 -22.12 9.01
C PRO A 566 20.25 -22.40 7.86
N ILE A 567 21.54 -22.45 8.16
CA ILE A 567 22.58 -22.65 7.12
C ILE A 567 22.44 -23.99 6.41
N HIS A 568 22.16 -25.05 7.14
CA HIS A 568 22.15 -26.43 6.62
C HIS A 568 20.91 -26.74 5.80
N ASP A 569 19.75 -26.14 6.15
CA ASP A 569 18.49 -26.24 5.39
C ASP A 569 17.89 -24.83 5.21
N PRO A 570 18.37 -24.06 4.24
CA PRO A 570 17.91 -22.69 4.01
C PRO A 570 16.39 -22.61 3.85
N THR A 571 15.73 -22.05 4.86
CA THR A 571 14.27 -21.97 4.93
C THR A 571 13.78 -20.53 4.83
N TYR A 572 14.49 -19.59 5.46
CA TYR A 572 14.10 -18.18 5.56
C TYR A 572 15.19 -17.27 5.02
N ALA A 573 14.82 -16.31 4.19
CA ALA A 573 15.67 -15.23 3.72
C ALA A 573 15.20 -13.90 4.35
N VAL A 574 16.16 -13.04 4.71
CA VAL A 574 15.91 -11.69 5.22
C VAL A 574 16.69 -10.66 4.42
N ALA A 575 16.09 -9.52 4.17
CA ALA A 575 16.76 -8.31 3.72
C ALA A 575 16.45 -7.16 4.70
N VAL A 576 17.49 -6.48 5.14
CA VAL A 576 17.43 -5.34 6.06
C VAL A 576 18.12 -4.15 5.41
N VAL A 577 17.43 -3.02 5.40
CA VAL A 577 17.98 -1.72 4.99
C VAL A 577 17.69 -0.72 6.10
N ILE A 578 18.73 -0.15 6.69
CA ILE A 578 18.60 0.97 7.63
C ILE A 578 19.13 2.21 6.94
N GLU A 579 18.23 3.13 6.64
CA GLU A 579 18.58 4.38 5.97
C GLU A 579 19.51 5.20 6.84
N HIS A 580 20.63 5.62 6.27
CA HIS A 580 21.63 6.46 6.94
C HIS A 580 22.18 5.89 8.27
N GLY A 581 22.05 4.56 8.46
CA GLY A 581 22.50 3.87 9.68
C GLY A 581 24.01 3.71 9.79
N GLY A 582 24.78 3.97 8.72
CA GLY A 582 26.24 3.84 8.72
C GLY A 582 26.72 2.46 8.27
N GLY A 583 27.37 1.71 9.16
CA GLY A 583 28.02 0.44 8.80
C GLY A 583 27.10 -0.77 8.81
N GLY A 584 26.99 -1.50 7.69
CA GLY A 584 26.13 -2.69 7.57
C GLY A 584 26.41 -3.78 8.59
N GLY A 585 27.69 -4.06 8.89
CA GLY A 585 28.08 -5.03 9.91
C GLY A 585 27.68 -4.63 11.32
N ARG A 586 27.78 -3.33 11.65
CA ARG A 586 27.50 -2.83 12.99
C ARG A 586 26.00 -2.61 13.24
N VAL A 587 25.25 -2.15 12.25
CA VAL A 587 23.85 -1.76 12.40
C VAL A 587 22.89 -2.79 11.80
N ALA A 588 23.04 -3.14 10.51
CA ALA A 588 22.05 -3.99 9.84
C ALA A 588 22.17 -5.50 10.17
N ALA A 589 23.40 -6.01 10.42
CA ALA A 589 23.60 -7.41 10.75
C ALA A 589 22.95 -7.85 12.07
N PRO A 590 22.98 -7.07 13.18
CA PRO A 590 22.18 -7.36 14.37
C PRO A 590 20.69 -7.53 14.11
N PHE A 591 20.11 -6.67 13.27
CA PHE A 591 18.70 -6.80 12.85
C PHE A 591 18.45 -8.12 12.13
N GLY A 592 19.32 -8.45 11.15
CA GLY A 592 19.22 -9.72 10.42
C GLY A 592 19.27 -10.94 11.36
N ARG A 593 20.21 -10.93 12.32
CA ARG A 593 20.33 -11.98 13.36
C ARG A 593 19.05 -12.09 14.18
N ASP A 594 18.59 -11.00 14.77
CA ASP A 594 17.46 -11.00 15.70
C ASP A 594 16.20 -11.47 15.00
N ILE A 595 15.97 -11.01 13.76
CA ILE A 595 14.81 -11.35 12.95
C ILE A 595 14.85 -12.81 12.50
N LEU A 596 15.98 -13.30 11.97
CA LEU A 596 16.10 -14.71 11.56
C LEU A 596 15.97 -15.66 12.74
N LEU A 597 16.55 -15.32 13.89
CA LEU A 597 16.39 -16.10 15.12
C LEU A 597 14.92 -16.16 15.55
N LYS A 598 14.24 -14.99 15.60
CA LYS A 598 12.82 -14.92 15.96
C LYS A 598 11.93 -15.69 15.01
N THR A 599 12.19 -15.60 13.71
CA THR A 599 11.45 -16.35 12.66
C THR A 599 11.52 -17.85 12.90
N GLN A 600 12.73 -18.38 13.16
CA GLN A 600 12.93 -19.80 13.42
C GLN A 600 12.29 -20.26 14.75
N GLN A 601 12.36 -19.42 15.79
CA GLN A 601 11.72 -19.70 17.09
C GLN A 601 10.19 -19.77 16.95
N LEU A 602 9.56 -18.82 16.23
CA LEU A 602 8.13 -18.84 15.99
C LEU A 602 7.69 -20.08 15.20
N ALA A 603 8.46 -20.44 14.16
CA ALA A 603 8.19 -21.64 13.37
C ALA A 603 8.31 -22.94 14.19
N LYS A 604 9.29 -23.02 15.11
CA LYS A 604 9.44 -24.17 16.03
C LYS A 604 8.22 -24.29 16.96
N LEU A 605 7.85 -23.19 17.61
CA LEU A 605 6.67 -23.15 18.50
C LEU A 605 5.37 -23.52 17.76
N ALA A 606 5.21 -23.09 16.51
CA ALA A 606 4.03 -23.46 15.71
C ALA A 606 3.97 -24.98 15.45
N LYS A 607 5.10 -25.62 15.18
CA LYS A 607 5.17 -27.09 15.00
C LYS A 607 4.87 -27.83 16.30
N GLU A 608 5.39 -27.36 17.43
CA GLU A 608 5.15 -27.97 18.76
C GLU A 608 3.68 -27.88 19.17
N ASN A 609 2.96 -26.82 18.79
CA ASN A 609 1.54 -26.65 19.09
C ASN A 609 0.61 -27.44 18.15
N THR A 610 1.12 -27.98 17.05
CA THR A 610 0.35 -28.77 16.08
C THR A 610 0.65 -30.29 16.16
N ALA A 611 1.69 -30.69 16.88
CA ALA A 611 2.05 -32.07 17.18
C ALA A 611 1.41 -32.53 18.50
#